data_76ddc024001fb16babf322d6683fae8b
#
_entry.id   76ddc024001fb16babf322d6683fae8b
#
_cell.length_a   1.000
_cell.length_b   1.000
_cell.length_c   1.000
_cell.angle_alpha   90.00
_cell.angle_beta   90.00
_cell.angle_gamma   90.00
#
_symmetry.space_group_name_H-M   'P 1'
#
loop_
_entity.id
_entity.type
_entity.pdbx_description
1 polymer ?
#
loop_
_entity_poly.entity_id
_entity_poly.type
_entity_poly.pdbx_seq_one_letter_code
_entity_poly.pdbx_strand_id
1 'polypeptide(L)'
;MDKELLEVYLEEGLTHQEIAKITGKSKSTVGYWITKFDLNNKSKYAKPKYNDPKMFNKIDTPEKAYIIGYTLADGYISTNSIEFGCCIADKELLKFISNYIGANYREDLTYLPAQRRFPRARVVICNKDIVRDFNKHCSSKENKHCPIISKELERYLILGFFDGDGCLTWGRRKDRNRLWHKVCFASSLRVLEGVQKILLNQCQISTIIRPKGNENCFVLEFANKVDILKFLNFIYPDDSFIILKRKYDKAKALRLELGEFGERPATPSEASIFNIKVEERVETNS
;
A
#
# COMPACT_ATOMS: atom_id res chain seq x y z
N MET A 1 8.90 -38.97 -16.34
CA MET A 1 9.26 -37.54 -16.26
C MET A 1 10.36 -37.45 -15.23
N ASP A 2 11.44 -36.82 -15.61
CA ASP A 2 12.60 -36.61 -14.74
C ASP A 2 12.25 -35.58 -13.66
N LYS A 3 12.62 -35.86 -12.39
CA LYS A 3 12.31 -35.00 -11.26
C LYS A 3 13.15 -33.72 -11.29
N GLU A 4 14.45 -33.85 -11.53
CA GLU A 4 15.41 -32.73 -11.55
C GLU A 4 15.07 -31.73 -12.66
N LEU A 5 14.77 -32.24 -13.85
CA LEU A 5 14.37 -31.42 -14.99
C LEU A 5 13.05 -30.67 -14.71
N LEU A 6 12.11 -31.35 -14.03
CA LEU A 6 10.83 -30.75 -13.65
C LEU A 6 11.02 -29.66 -12.59
N GLU A 7 11.94 -29.85 -11.65
CA GLU A 7 12.33 -28.85 -10.66
C GLU A 7 12.90 -27.59 -11.35
N VAL A 8 13.82 -27.75 -12.28
CA VAL A 8 14.40 -26.63 -13.06
C VAL A 8 13.32 -25.83 -13.79
N TYR A 9 12.42 -26.48 -14.50
CA TYR A 9 11.32 -25.79 -15.18
C TYR A 9 10.40 -25.02 -14.24
N LEU A 10 10.15 -25.56 -13.04
CA LEU A 10 9.33 -24.88 -12.04
C LEU A 10 10.05 -23.69 -11.41
N GLU A 11 11.36 -23.80 -11.17
CA GLU A 11 12.22 -22.71 -10.68
C GLU A 11 12.37 -21.58 -11.70
N GLU A 12 12.45 -21.91 -12.99
CA GLU A 12 12.39 -20.94 -14.09
C GLU A 12 11.00 -20.30 -14.25
N GLY A 13 10.01 -20.83 -13.53
CA GLY A 13 8.65 -20.27 -13.48
C GLY A 13 7.79 -20.63 -14.67
N LEU A 14 8.07 -21.74 -15.36
CA LEU A 14 7.21 -22.24 -16.42
C LEU A 14 5.87 -22.76 -15.86
N THR A 15 4.81 -22.48 -16.56
CA THR A 15 3.48 -23.05 -16.25
C THR A 15 3.41 -24.52 -16.62
N HIS A 16 2.50 -25.27 -16.00
CA HIS A 16 2.26 -26.67 -16.38
C HIS A 16 1.96 -26.84 -17.89
N GLN A 17 1.42 -25.83 -18.54
CA GLN A 17 1.10 -25.86 -19.97
C GLN A 17 2.34 -25.65 -20.83
N GLU A 18 3.27 -24.79 -20.41
CA GLU A 18 4.57 -24.59 -21.06
C GLU A 18 5.45 -25.83 -20.92
N ILE A 19 5.53 -26.37 -19.70
CA ILE A 19 6.23 -27.65 -19.44
C ILE A 19 5.63 -28.78 -20.28
N ALA A 20 4.30 -28.85 -20.38
CA ALA A 20 3.62 -29.83 -21.21
C ALA A 20 4.03 -29.73 -22.69
N LYS A 21 4.12 -28.49 -23.22
CA LYS A 21 4.59 -28.25 -24.61
C LYS A 21 6.05 -28.66 -24.79
N ILE A 22 6.94 -28.28 -23.87
CA ILE A 22 8.39 -28.61 -23.95
C ILE A 22 8.61 -30.13 -23.87
N THR A 23 7.89 -30.81 -22.97
CA THR A 23 8.08 -32.25 -22.70
C THR A 23 7.26 -33.15 -23.59
N GLY A 24 6.38 -32.62 -24.44
CA GLY A 24 5.45 -33.40 -25.27
C GLY A 24 4.41 -34.19 -24.46
N LYS A 25 4.17 -33.83 -23.20
CA LYS A 25 3.21 -34.49 -22.30
C LYS A 25 1.93 -33.68 -22.17
N SER A 26 0.87 -34.29 -21.66
CA SER A 26 -0.34 -33.54 -21.32
C SER A 26 -0.16 -32.70 -20.05
N LYS A 27 -0.89 -31.58 -19.92
CA LYS A 27 -0.91 -30.75 -18.72
C LYS A 27 -1.28 -31.55 -17.46
N SER A 28 -2.18 -32.52 -17.59
CA SER A 28 -2.58 -33.42 -16.48
C SER A 28 -1.43 -34.33 -16.09
N THR A 29 -0.66 -34.84 -17.04
CA THR A 29 0.53 -35.67 -16.78
C THR A 29 1.59 -34.88 -16.05
N VAL A 30 1.84 -33.62 -16.46
CA VAL A 30 2.77 -32.72 -15.76
C VAL A 30 2.31 -32.50 -14.31
N GLY A 31 1.03 -32.16 -14.11
CA GLY A 31 0.44 -31.97 -12.77
C GLY A 31 0.55 -33.22 -11.88
N TYR A 32 0.30 -34.40 -12.43
CA TYR A 32 0.48 -35.68 -11.72
C TYR A 32 1.92 -35.83 -11.21
N TRP A 33 2.93 -35.63 -12.05
CA TRP A 33 4.32 -35.78 -11.66
C TRP A 33 4.78 -34.74 -10.65
N ILE A 34 4.32 -33.47 -10.78
CA ILE A 34 4.56 -32.42 -9.79
C ILE A 34 4.04 -32.83 -8.40
N THR A 35 2.83 -33.37 -8.35
CA THR A 35 2.23 -33.88 -7.09
C THR A 35 2.98 -35.09 -6.58
N LYS A 36 3.29 -36.06 -7.46
CA LYS A 36 3.98 -37.30 -7.09
C LYS A 36 5.38 -37.08 -6.53
N PHE A 37 6.10 -36.08 -7.03
CA PHE A 37 7.44 -35.70 -6.57
C PHE A 37 7.43 -34.65 -5.46
N ASP A 38 6.24 -34.24 -4.99
CA ASP A 38 6.05 -33.19 -3.98
C ASP A 38 6.71 -31.84 -4.36
N LEU A 39 6.64 -31.47 -5.64
CA LEU A 39 7.22 -30.25 -6.18
C LEU A 39 6.25 -29.06 -6.18
N ASN A 40 5.10 -29.17 -5.57
CA ASN A 40 4.08 -28.11 -5.54
C ASN A 40 4.61 -26.80 -4.93
N ASN A 41 5.58 -26.87 -4.02
CA ASN A 41 6.20 -25.70 -3.37
C ASN A 41 7.31 -25.05 -4.21
N LYS A 42 7.82 -25.70 -5.25
CA LYS A 42 8.88 -25.17 -6.13
C LYS A 42 8.34 -24.38 -7.32
N SER A 43 7.05 -24.50 -7.60
CA SER A 43 6.41 -23.74 -8.67
C SER A 43 6.32 -22.24 -8.30
N LYS A 44 6.66 -21.34 -9.22
CA LYS A 44 6.35 -19.91 -9.15
C LYS A 44 4.86 -19.63 -8.86
N TYR A 45 4.00 -20.61 -9.11
CA TYR A 45 2.56 -20.62 -8.83
C TYR A 45 2.21 -21.54 -7.65
N ALA A 46 3.18 -21.91 -6.80
CA ALA A 46 2.92 -22.65 -5.58
C ALA A 46 1.79 -21.99 -4.78
N LYS A 47 0.90 -22.82 -4.22
CA LYS A 47 -0.16 -22.29 -3.35
C LYS A 47 0.48 -21.56 -2.18
N PRO A 48 0.03 -20.36 -1.85
CA PRO A 48 0.58 -19.63 -0.72
C PRO A 48 0.38 -20.43 0.56
N LYS A 49 1.40 -20.46 1.39
CA LYS A 49 1.34 -21.04 2.74
C LYS A 49 1.12 -19.91 3.72
N TYR A 50 -0.15 -19.55 3.93
CA TYR A 50 -0.50 -18.50 4.87
C TYR A 50 0.02 -18.81 6.27
N ASN A 51 0.59 -17.82 6.94
CA ASN A 51 1.19 -17.97 8.26
C ASN A 51 0.14 -18.38 9.31
N ASP A 52 -1.01 -17.70 9.31
CA ASP A 52 -2.20 -18.04 10.10
C ASP A 52 -3.45 -17.57 9.35
N PRO A 53 -4.32 -18.47 8.89
CA PRO A 53 -5.57 -18.11 8.23
C PRO A 53 -6.55 -17.30 9.09
N LYS A 54 -6.42 -17.31 10.40
CA LYS A 54 -7.28 -16.58 11.36
C LYS A 54 -6.64 -15.32 11.90
N MET A 55 -5.47 -14.94 11.40
CA MET A 55 -4.69 -13.81 11.93
C MET A 55 -5.45 -12.48 11.97
N PHE A 56 -6.40 -12.27 11.07
CA PHE A 56 -7.23 -11.05 11.00
C PHE A 56 -8.57 -11.17 11.73
N ASN A 57 -8.82 -12.23 12.49
CA ASN A 57 -10.03 -12.31 13.32
C ASN A 57 -10.08 -11.16 14.35
N LYS A 58 -8.91 -10.73 14.84
CA LYS A 58 -8.75 -9.51 15.66
C LYS A 58 -7.66 -8.63 15.06
N ILE A 59 -7.85 -7.32 15.16
CA ILE A 59 -6.81 -6.31 14.88
C ILE A 59 -6.17 -5.97 16.22
N ASP A 60 -5.08 -6.63 16.55
CA ASP A 60 -4.39 -6.56 17.85
C ASP A 60 -2.89 -6.27 17.75
N THR A 61 -2.36 -6.07 16.53
CA THR A 61 -0.97 -5.67 16.31
C THR A 61 -0.87 -4.47 15.36
N PRO A 62 0.25 -3.71 15.42
CA PRO A 62 0.55 -2.61 14.50
C PRO A 62 0.45 -3.00 13.03
N GLU A 63 1.01 -4.16 12.66
CA GLU A 63 1.05 -4.64 11.29
C GLU A 63 -0.37 -4.93 10.76
N LYS A 64 -1.21 -5.58 11.57
CA LYS A 64 -2.61 -5.85 11.20
C LYS A 64 -3.37 -4.55 10.99
N ALA A 65 -3.25 -3.60 11.91
CA ALA A 65 -3.89 -2.29 11.81
C ALA A 65 -3.43 -1.54 10.55
N TYR A 66 -2.12 -1.55 10.26
CA TYR A 66 -1.55 -0.96 9.06
C TYR A 66 -2.10 -1.61 7.78
N ILE A 67 -2.10 -2.94 7.69
CA ILE A 67 -2.59 -3.68 6.52
C ILE A 67 -4.08 -3.40 6.29
N ILE A 68 -4.89 -3.34 7.35
CA ILE A 68 -6.31 -2.96 7.25
C ILE A 68 -6.45 -1.52 6.76
N GLY A 69 -5.66 -0.58 7.29
CA GLY A 69 -5.63 0.81 6.81
C GLY A 69 -5.27 0.91 5.32
N TYR A 70 -4.24 0.20 4.89
CA TYR A 70 -3.85 0.14 3.48
C TYR A 70 -4.94 -0.52 2.60
N THR A 71 -5.65 -1.51 3.13
CA THR A 71 -6.81 -2.12 2.44
C THR A 71 -7.93 -1.12 2.22
N LEU A 72 -8.17 -0.21 3.17
CA LEU A 72 -9.16 0.87 3.00
C LEU A 72 -8.80 1.83 1.88
N ALA A 73 -7.54 1.99 1.55
CA ALA A 73 -7.06 2.79 0.42
C ALA A 73 -7.06 1.96 -0.88
N ASP A 74 -6.05 1.14 -1.05
CA ASP A 74 -5.68 0.46 -2.29
C ASP A 74 -6.07 -1.03 -2.34
N GLY A 75 -6.71 -1.57 -1.29
CA GLY A 75 -7.15 -2.96 -1.26
C GLY A 75 -8.43 -3.18 -2.08
N TYR A 76 -8.43 -4.21 -2.90
CA TYR A 76 -9.62 -4.70 -3.57
C TYR A 76 -10.08 -6.01 -2.95
N ILE A 77 -11.27 -6.01 -2.34
CA ILE A 77 -11.87 -7.21 -1.74
C ILE A 77 -12.98 -7.72 -2.66
N SER A 78 -12.83 -8.95 -3.13
CA SER A 78 -13.85 -9.70 -3.86
C SER A 78 -14.47 -10.78 -2.95
N THR A 79 -15.43 -11.53 -3.48
CA THR A 79 -16.05 -12.64 -2.75
C THR A 79 -15.04 -13.71 -2.30
N ASN A 80 -13.98 -13.93 -3.09
CA ASN A 80 -13.05 -15.06 -2.88
C ASN A 80 -11.59 -14.64 -2.71
N SER A 81 -11.27 -13.35 -2.86
CA SER A 81 -9.89 -12.88 -2.79
C SER A 81 -9.77 -11.46 -2.30
N ILE A 82 -8.59 -11.14 -1.79
CA ILE A 82 -8.13 -9.78 -1.55
C ILE A 82 -6.94 -9.54 -2.45
N GLU A 83 -6.90 -8.39 -3.09
CA GLU A 83 -5.85 -8.01 -4.01
C GLU A 83 -5.25 -6.68 -3.61
N PHE A 84 -3.92 -6.61 -3.59
CA PHE A 84 -3.13 -5.41 -3.42
C PHE A 84 -2.28 -5.18 -4.66
N GLY A 85 -2.18 -3.94 -5.11
CA GLY A 85 -1.33 -3.54 -6.22
C GLY A 85 -0.68 -2.20 -5.93
N CYS A 86 0.59 -2.04 -6.32
CA CYS A 86 1.28 -0.75 -6.27
C CYS A 86 2.24 -0.60 -7.46
N CYS A 87 2.75 0.61 -7.69
CA CYS A 87 3.84 0.80 -8.62
C CYS A 87 5.10 0.07 -8.13
N ILE A 88 5.98 -0.31 -9.05
CA ILE A 88 7.19 -1.08 -8.70
C ILE A 88 8.14 -0.31 -7.75
N ALA A 89 8.07 1.02 -7.74
CA ALA A 89 8.85 1.85 -6.83
C ALA A 89 8.46 1.64 -5.35
N ASP A 90 7.21 1.25 -5.09
CA ASP A 90 6.66 1.01 -3.76
C ASP A 90 6.58 -0.48 -3.38
N LYS A 91 7.26 -1.34 -4.13
CA LYS A 91 7.18 -2.80 -3.99
C LYS A 91 7.49 -3.35 -2.60
N GLU A 92 8.33 -2.66 -1.84
CA GLU A 92 8.70 -3.10 -0.48
C GLU A 92 7.48 -3.13 0.48
N LEU A 93 6.50 -2.25 0.26
CA LEU A 93 5.22 -2.29 0.97
C LEU A 93 4.49 -3.63 0.72
N LEU A 94 4.39 -4.06 -0.54
CA LEU A 94 3.72 -5.33 -0.85
C LEU A 94 4.55 -6.56 -0.44
N LYS A 95 5.87 -6.46 -0.42
CA LYS A 95 6.72 -7.50 0.17
C LYS A 95 6.46 -7.64 1.66
N PHE A 96 6.34 -6.50 2.38
CA PHE A 96 5.97 -6.52 3.80
C PHE A 96 4.62 -7.23 4.01
N ILE A 97 3.57 -6.87 3.26
CA ILE A 97 2.24 -7.51 3.34
C ILE A 97 2.33 -9.00 3.02
N SER A 98 3.03 -9.36 1.94
CA SER A 98 3.23 -10.73 1.49
C SER A 98 3.90 -11.59 2.56
N ASN A 99 5.00 -11.11 3.15
CA ASN A 99 5.76 -11.81 4.18
C ASN A 99 4.95 -11.97 5.47
N TYR A 100 4.23 -10.91 5.87
CA TYR A 100 3.43 -10.93 7.09
C TYR A 100 2.28 -11.95 7.01
N ILE A 101 1.62 -12.05 5.85
CA ILE A 101 0.47 -12.94 5.65
C ILE A 101 0.90 -14.34 5.21
N GLY A 102 2.06 -14.49 4.57
CA GLY A 102 2.48 -15.70 3.87
C GLY A 102 1.81 -15.84 2.50
N ALA A 103 1.51 -14.71 1.85
CA ALA A 103 0.89 -14.66 0.53
C ALA A 103 1.93 -14.58 -0.60
N ASN A 104 1.54 -14.93 -1.83
CA ASN A 104 2.44 -14.85 -2.97
C ASN A 104 2.59 -13.41 -3.45
N TYR A 105 3.83 -12.93 -3.45
CA TYR A 105 4.25 -11.67 -4.07
C TYR A 105 4.61 -11.89 -5.54
N ARG A 106 4.26 -10.94 -6.41
CA ARG A 106 4.60 -10.97 -7.84
C ARG A 106 4.96 -9.60 -8.35
N GLU A 107 5.91 -9.53 -9.28
CA GLU A 107 6.23 -8.35 -10.07
C GLU A 107 5.81 -8.55 -11.53
N ASP A 108 5.19 -7.54 -12.11
CA ASP A 108 4.94 -7.43 -13.54
C ASP A 108 5.75 -6.23 -14.04
N LEU A 109 6.86 -6.50 -14.70
CA LEU A 109 7.78 -5.47 -15.19
C LEU A 109 7.43 -4.99 -16.60
N THR A 110 6.26 -5.38 -17.13
CA THR A 110 5.82 -5.01 -18.47
C THR A 110 5.61 -3.50 -18.56
N TYR A 111 6.26 -2.88 -19.53
CA TYR A 111 6.12 -1.46 -19.85
C TYR A 111 5.54 -1.28 -21.24
N LEU A 112 4.25 -0.95 -21.34
CA LEU A 112 3.51 -0.72 -22.59
C LEU A 112 2.67 0.56 -22.43
N PRO A 113 3.27 1.76 -22.57
CA PRO A 113 2.60 3.03 -22.31
C PRO A 113 1.38 3.27 -23.21
N ALA A 114 1.41 2.84 -24.46
CA ALA A 114 0.26 2.91 -25.37
C ALA A 114 -0.97 2.13 -24.85
N GLN A 115 -0.77 1.10 -24.03
CA GLN A 115 -1.82 0.32 -23.37
C GLN A 115 -2.03 0.73 -21.90
N ARG A 116 -1.39 1.80 -21.44
CA ARG A 116 -1.37 2.25 -20.03
C ARG A 116 -0.92 1.17 -19.04
N ARG A 117 0.00 0.31 -19.49
CA ARG A 117 0.54 -0.77 -18.69
C ARG A 117 1.96 -0.42 -18.23
N PHE A 118 2.11 -0.26 -16.92
CA PHE A 118 3.35 0.15 -16.26
C PHE A 118 3.82 -0.94 -15.30
N PRO A 119 5.13 -1.01 -15.00
CA PRO A 119 5.67 -1.94 -14.01
C PRO A 119 4.98 -1.81 -12.66
N ARG A 120 4.54 -2.93 -12.11
CA ARG A 120 3.79 -2.97 -10.85
C ARG A 120 4.13 -4.22 -10.04
N ALA A 121 3.94 -4.11 -8.73
CA ALA A 121 3.92 -5.24 -7.82
C ALA A 121 2.47 -5.61 -7.46
N ARG A 122 2.25 -6.87 -7.09
CA ARG A 122 0.93 -7.41 -6.75
C ARG A 122 1.02 -8.52 -5.71
N VAL A 123 0.06 -8.52 -4.78
CA VAL A 123 -0.20 -9.62 -3.84
C VAL A 123 -1.67 -10.01 -3.95
N VAL A 124 -1.96 -11.30 -4.04
CA VAL A 124 -3.32 -11.83 -4.09
C VAL A 124 -3.48 -12.89 -3.00
N ILE A 125 -4.49 -12.72 -2.18
CA ILE A 125 -4.84 -13.62 -1.07
C ILE A 125 -6.14 -14.32 -1.41
N CYS A 126 -6.08 -15.65 -1.58
CA CYS A 126 -7.23 -16.51 -1.89
C CYS A 126 -7.50 -17.48 -0.72
N ASN A 127 -7.76 -16.94 0.46
CA ASN A 127 -8.10 -17.70 1.66
C ASN A 127 -9.44 -17.23 2.22
N LYS A 128 -10.41 -18.14 2.36
CA LYS A 128 -11.78 -17.80 2.76
C LYS A 128 -11.89 -17.19 4.15
N ASP A 129 -11.07 -17.63 5.09
CA ASP A 129 -11.09 -17.11 6.45
C ASP A 129 -10.52 -15.69 6.49
N ILE A 130 -9.38 -15.44 5.84
CA ILE A 130 -8.79 -14.12 5.73
C ILE A 130 -9.76 -13.16 5.00
N VAL A 131 -10.34 -13.57 3.87
CA VAL A 131 -11.31 -12.75 3.12
C VAL A 131 -12.53 -12.41 3.97
N ARG A 132 -13.08 -13.38 4.71
CA ARG A 132 -14.20 -13.17 5.64
C ARG A 132 -13.84 -12.12 6.71
N ASP A 133 -12.65 -12.26 7.31
CA ASP A 133 -12.21 -11.36 8.38
C ASP A 133 -11.94 -9.94 7.86
N PHE A 134 -11.38 -9.80 6.68
CA PHE A 134 -11.25 -8.48 6.02
C PHE A 134 -12.62 -7.85 5.71
N ASN A 135 -13.58 -8.64 5.21
CA ASN A 135 -14.94 -8.15 5.00
C ASN A 135 -15.61 -7.68 6.30
N LYS A 136 -15.34 -8.36 7.43
CA LYS A 136 -15.83 -7.96 8.76
C LYS A 136 -15.27 -6.58 9.17
N HIS A 137 -13.99 -6.30 8.89
CA HIS A 137 -13.31 -5.08 9.32
C HIS A 137 -13.44 -3.91 8.34
N CYS A 138 -13.42 -4.18 7.04
CA CYS A 138 -13.38 -3.12 6.01
C CYS A 138 -14.65 -3.06 5.17
N SER A 139 -15.41 -4.18 5.08
CA SER A 139 -16.51 -4.41 4.15
C SER A 139 -16.15 -4.26 2.66
N SER A 140 -16.95 -4.82 1.77
CA SER A 140 -16.78 -4.70 0.32
C SER A 140 -17.40 -3.40 -0.23
N LYS A 141 -16.93 -2.98 -1.37
CA LYS A 141 -17.23 -1.77 -2.18
C LYS A 141 -18.27 -0.75 -1.67
N GLU A 142 -19.52 -1.14 -1.42
CA GLU A 142 -20.62 -0.20 -1.14
C GLU A 142 -20.74 0.15 0.36
N ASN A 143 -20.24 -0.72 1.24
CA ASN A 143 -20.31 -0.57 2.69
C ASN A 143 -18.95 -0.33 3.34
N LYS A 144 -17.94 0.09 2.56
CA LYS A 144 -16.59 0.36 3.05
C LYS A 144 -16.63 1.38 4.19
N HIS A 145 -16.06 1.02 5.33
CA HIS A 145 -16.04 1.87 6.52
C HIS A 145 -14.72 1.72 7.27
N CYS A 146 -14.37 2.72 8.06
CA CYS A 146 -13.21 2.67 8.94
C CYS A 146 -13.56 1.80 10.16
N PRO A 147 -12.78 0.75 10.47
CA PRO A 147 -13.07 -0.12 11.59
C PRO A 147 -12.84 0.58 12.93
N ILE A 148 -13.58 0.15 13.96
CA ILE A 148 -13.32 0.54 15.35
C ILE A 148 -12.29 -0.42 15.90
N ILE A 149 -11.14 0.11 16.32
CA ILE A 149 -10.03 -0.64 16.91
C ILE A 149 -9.55 0.05 18.20
N SER A 150 -8.58 -0.55 18.89
CA SER A 150 -8.02 0.06 20.10
C SER A 150 -7.26 1.35 19.76
N LYS A 151 -7.28 2.32 20.67
CA LYS A 151 -6.68 3.65 20.46
C LYS A 151 -5.19 3.59 20.14
N GLU A 152 -4.48 2.65 20.73
CA GLU A 152 -3.04 2.44 20.55
C GLU A 152 -2.70 2.01 19.11
N LEU A 153 -3.67 1.39 18.41
CA LEU A 153 -3.50 0.91 17.04
C LEU A 153 -4.03 1.88 15.98
N GLU A 154 -4.81 2.89 16.36
CA GLU A 154 -5.40 3.86 15.42
C GLU A 154 -4.33 4.56 14.57
N ARG A 155 -3.14 4.86 15.12
CA ARG A 155 -2.06 5.49 14.36
C ARG A 155 -1.58 4.64 13.19
N TYR A 156 -1.50 3.33 13.35
CA TYR A 156 -1.07 2.42 12.31
C TYR A 156 -2.15 2.21 11.24
N LEU A 157 -3.42 2.21 11.63
CA LEU A 157 -4.54 2.21 10.70
C LEU A 157 -4.50 3.46 9.82
N ILE A 158 -4.32 4.63 10.42
CA ILE A 158 -4.23 5.91 9.69
C ILE A 158 -2.97 5.95 8.84
N LEU A 159 -1.84 5.44 9.31
CA LEU A 159 -0.60 5.35 8.52
C LEU A 159 -0.79 4.47 7.28
N GLY A 160 -1.38 3.28 7.43
CA GLY A 160 -1.66 2.41 6.29
C GLY A 160 -2.61 3.06 5.27
N PHE A 161 -3.66 3.71 5.74
CA PHE A 161 -4.58 4.46 4.88
C PHE A 161 -3.89 5.67 4.21
N PHE A 162 -3.03 6.38 4.93
CA PHE A 162 -2.22 7.46 4.38
C PHE A 162 -1.23 6.98 3.33
N ASP A 163 -0.60 5.84 3.53
CA ASP A 163 0.35 5.27 2.58
C ASP A 163 -0.31 4.87 1.25
N GLY A 164 -1.58 4.46 1.24
CA GLY A 164 -2.36 4.28 0.02
C GLY A 164 -2.86 5.62 -0.53
N ASP A 165 -3.98 6.10 -0.01
CA ASP A 165 -4.76 7.24 -0.54
C ASP A 165 -4.37 8.61 0.03
N GLY A 166 -3.52 8.67 1.07
CA GLY A 166 -3.09 9.93 1.66
C GLY A 166 -2.11 10.69 0.76
N CYS A 167 -2.29 12.00 0.70
CA CYS A 167 -1.40 12.89 -0.04
C CYS A 167 -0.87 14.00 0.88
N LEU A 168 0.47 14.13 0.94
CA LEU A 168 1.17 15.26 1.55
C LEU A 168 1.78 16.07 0.43
N THR A 169 1.34 17.32 0.28
CA THR A 169 1.87 18.26 -0.72
C THR A 169 2.33 19.53 -0.05
N TRP A 170 3.43 20.08 -0.53
CA TRP A 170 3.96 21.36 -0.08
C TRP A 170 4.88 21.95 -1.13
N GLY A 171 5.13 23.25 -1.01
CA GLY A 171 6.00 24.00 -1.91
C GLY A 171 6.04 25.48 -1.54
N ARG A 172 6.85 26.27 -2.26
CA ARG A 172 6.95 27.71 -2.08
C ARG A 172 6.25 28.43 -3.23
N ARG A 173 5.43 29.43 -2.90
CA ARG A 173 4.80 30.30 -3.91
C ARG A 173 5.86 31.20 -4.53
N LYS A 174 5.93 31.22 -5.86
CA LYS A 174 6.93 32.04 -6.61
C LYS A 174 6.81 33.54 -6.33
N ASP A 175 5.57 34.03 -6.14
CA ASP A 175 5.25 35.47 -5.95
C ASP A 175 5.64 36.01 -4.57
N ARG A 176 5.55 35.22 -3.51
CA ARG A 176 5.73 35.67 -2.12
C ARG A 176 6.71 34.80 -1.32
N ASN A 177 7.37 33.86 -1.93
CA ASN A 177 8.24 32.86 -1.27
C ASN A 177 7.61 32.22 -0.02
N ARG A 178 6.26 32.21 0.04
CA ARG A 178 5.50 31.68 1.18
C ARG A 178 5.34 30.17 1.03
N LEU A 179 5.72 29.43 2.08
CA LEU A 179 5.51 28.00 2.16
C LEU A 179 3.98 27.71 2.20
N TRP A 180 3.51 26.85 1.32
CA TRP A 180 2.18 26.26 1.38
C TRP A 180 2.32 24.75 1.58
N HIS A 181 1.41 24.16 2.29
CA HIS A 181 1.39 22.74 2.61
C HIS A 181 -0.05 22.26 2.78
N LYS A 182 -0.27 20.98 2.51
CA LYS A 182 -1.58 20.35 2.64
C LYS A 182 -1.44 18.85 2.85
N VAL A 183 -2.24 18.30 3.76
CA VAL A 183 -2.56 16.88 3.86
C VAL A 183 -3.97 16.67 3.36
N CYS A 184 -4.18 15.63 2.54
CA CYS A 184 -5.52 15.25 2.13
C CYS A 184 -5.67 13.73 2.02
N PHE A 185 -6.90 13.28 2.19
CA PHE A 185 -7.37 11.91 1.98
C PHE A 185 -8.58 11.95 1.05
N ALA A 186 -8.66 11.04 0.09
CA ALA A 186 -9.81 10.89 -0.77
C ALA A 186 -10.39 9.47 -0.62
N SER A 187 -11.68 9.34 -0.30
CA SER A 187 -12.33 8.03 -0.14
C SER A 187 -13.86 8.18 -0.09
N SER A 188 -14.56 7.09 0.26
CA SER A 188 -16.00 7.14 0.56
C SER A 188 -16.27 7.92 1.85
N LEU A 189 -17.49 8.49 1.96
CA LEU A 189 -17.87 9.28 3.14
C LEU A 189 -17.66 8.52 4.46
N ARG A 190 -18.15 7.29 4.56
CA ARG A 190 -18.07 6.48 5.79
C ARG A 190 -16.63 6.19 6.25
N VAL A 191 -15.71 6.02 5.31
CA VAL A 191 -14.29 5.85 5.65
C VAL A 191 -13.72 7.14 6.20
N LEU A 192 -13.99 8.28 5.53
CA LEU A 192 -13.47 9.57 5.95
C LEU A 192 -14.08 10.06 7.26
N GLU A 193 -15.34 9.74 7.57
CA GLU A 193 -15.96 10.02 8.88
C GLU A 193 -15.22 9.30 10.01
N GLY A 194 -14.83 8.03 9.81
CA GLY A 194 -14.02 7.31 10.77
C GLY A 194 -12.61 7.90 10.93
N VAL A 195 -11.95 8.26 9.82
CA VAL A 195 -10.65 8.94 9.84
C VAL A 195 -10.77 10.30 10.55
N GLN A 196 -11.78 11.09 10.25
CA GLN A 196 -12.04 12.39 10.90
C GLN A 196 -12.18 12.24 12.41
N LYS A 197 -12.94 11.23 12.86
CA LYS A 197 -13.14 10.94 14.28
C LYS A 197 -11.81 10.58 14.97
N ILE A 198 -10.97 9.75 14.34
CA ILE A 198 -9.65 9.40 14.86
C ILE A 198 -8.76 10.65 14.94
N LEU A 199 -8.69 11.46 13.89
CA LEU A 199 -7.89 12.69 13.88
C LEU A 199 -8.34 13.69 14.93
N LEU A 200 -9.65 13.82 15.15
CA LEU A 200 -10.17 14.67 16.21
C LEU A 200 -9.76 14.15 17.60
N ASN A 201 -9.96 12.86 17.86
CA ASN A 201 -9.72 12.26 19.17
C ASN A 201 -8.23 12.15 19.52
N GLN A 202 -7.38 11.78 18.57
CA GLN A 202 -5.95 11.52 18.81
C GLN A 202 -5.09 12.76 18.62
N CYS A 203 -5.44 13.62 17.66
CA CYS A 203 -4.62 14.75 17.27
C CYS A 203 -5.25 16.10 17.58
N GLN A 204 -6.53 16.14 17.98
CA GLN A 204 -7.31 17.38 18.13
C GLN A 204 -7.34 18.20 16.81
N ILE A 205 -7.41 17.49 15.67
CA ILE A 205 -7.51 18.10 14.35
C ILE A 205 -8.98 18.12 13.96
N SER A 206 -9.54 19.32 13.85
CA SER A 206 -10.89 19.53 13.33
C SER A 206 -10.84 19.77 11.82
N THR A 207 -11.54 18.97 11.05
CA THR A 207 -11.56 19.04 9.59
C THR A 207 -12.98 18.90 9.03
N ILE A 208 -13.16 19.25 7.76
CA ILE A 208 -14.44 19.14 7.07
C ILE A 208 -14.29 18.18 5.89
N ILE A 209 -15.23 17.25 5.76
CA ILE A 209 -15.33 16.37 4.59
C ILE A 209 -16.15 17.08 3.52
N ARG A 210 -15.64 17.10 2.28
CA ARG A 210 -16.29 17.74 1.13
C ARG A 210 -16.46 16.76 -0.02
N PRO A 211 -17.54 16.84 -0.82
CA PRO A 211 -17.66 16.09 -2.06
C PRO A 211 -16.53 16.43 -3.02
N LYS A 212 -16.05 15.45 -3.79
CA LYS A 212 -15.02 15.60 -4.83
C LYS A 212 -15.51 15.02 -6.15
N GLY A 213 -16.12 15.87 -6.97
CA GLY A 213 -16.48 15.58 -8.36
C GLY A 213 -17.58 14.52 -8.56
N ASN A 214 -17.35 13.29 -8.21
CA ASN A 214 -18.29 12.17 -8.39
C ASN A 214 -19.09 11.91 -7.11
N GLU A 215 -20.30 11.37 -7.25
CA GLU A 215 -21.28 11.17 -6.17
C GLU A 215 -20.79 10.38 -4.96
N ASN A 216 -19.80 9.48 -5.13
CA ASN A 216 -19.29 8.61 -4.08
C ASN A 216 -17.82 8.88 -3.69
N CYS A 217 -17.26 10.01 -4.09
CA CYS A 217 -15.92 10.42 -3.75
C CYS A 217 -15.91 11.68 -2.88
N PHE A 218 -15.26 11.61 -1.75
CA PHE A 218 -15.14 12.72 -0.80
C PHE A 218 -13.68 12.99 -0.51
N VAL A 219 -13.39 14.19 -0.01
CA VAL A 219 -12.05 14.59 0.42
C VAL A 219 -12.11 15.17 1.82
N LEU A 220 -11.16 14.74 2.65
CA LEU A 220 -10.83 15.32 3.93
C LEU A 220 -9.46 15.96 3.81
N GLU A 221 -9.35 17.25 4.11
CA GLU A 221 -8.08 17.98 3.95
C GLU A 221 -7.87 19.01 5.07
N PHE A 222 -6.61 19.26 5.39
CA PHE A 222 -6.18 20.33 6.29
C PHE A 222 -4.83 20.88 5.85
N ALA A 223 -4.62 22.18 6.12
CA ALA A 223 -3.46 22.94 5.65
C ALA A 223 -2.83 23.81 6.76
N ASN A 224 -3.35 23.74 7.98
CA ASN A 224 -2.78 24.45 9.12
C ASN A 224 -1.45 23.80 9.51
N LYS A 225 -0.41 24.61 9.74
CA LYS A 225 0.93 24.15 10.14
C LYS A 225 0.86 23.26 11.41
N VAL A 226 0.15 23.72 12.43
CA VAL A 226 0.06 23.01 13.71
C VAL A 226 -0.63 21.64 13.51
N ASP A 227 -1.71 21.60 12.75
CA ASP A 227 -2.44 20.35 12.49
C ASP A 227 -1.61 19.36 11.68
N ILE A 228 -0.84 19.84 10.68
CA ILE A 228 0.07 18.98 9.92
C ILE A 228 1.16 18.41 10.83
N LEU A 229 1.78 19.22 11.70
CA LEU A 229 2.79 18.72 12.63
C LEU A 229 2.21 17.69 13.60
N LYS A 230 1.02 17.97 14.19
CA LYS A 230 0.32 17.01 15.05
C LYS A 230 0.05 15.70 14.32
N PHE A 231 -0.43 15.77 13.08
CA PHE A 231 -0.68 14.60 12.25
C PHE A 231 0.59 13.80 11.96
N LEU A 232 1.66 14.45 11.51
CA LEU A 232 2.93 13.79 11.22
C LEU A 232 3.55 13.16 12.47
N ASN A 233 3.42 13.81 13.64
CA ASN A 233 3.88 13.25 14.90
C ASN A 233 3.03 12.06 15.37
N PHE A 234 1.75 12.05 15.03
CA PHE A 234 0.86 10.94 15.31
C PHE A 234 1.22 9.70 14.47
N ILE A 235 1.39 9.84 13.17
CA ILE A 235 1.68 8.69 12.28
C ILE A 235 3.15 8.29 12.27
N TYR A 236 4.07 9.22 12.51
CA TYR A 236 5.53 9.02 12.54
C TYR A 236 6.13 9.61 13.82
N PRO A 237 5.82 9.09 15.02
CA PRO A 237 6.40 9.59 16.28
C PRO A 237 7.91 9.31 16.35
N ASP A 238 8.35 8.24 15.69
CA ASP A 238 9.72 7.76 15.59
C ASP A 238 9.93 6.97 14.29
N ASP A 239 11.12 6.42 14.08
CA ASP A 239 11.51 5.64 12.91
C ASP A 239 11.19 4.14 13.04
N SER A 240 10.49 3.71 14.10
CA SER A 240 10.31 2.28 14.43
C SER A 240 9.35 1.55 13.47
N PHE A 241 8.46 2.28 12.80
CA PHE A 241 7.47 1.68 11.90
C PHE A 241 7.32 2.49 10.62
N ILE A 242 8.26 2.27 9.68
CA ILE A 242 8.27 2.92 8.36
C ILE A 242 8.15 1.84 7.30
N ILE A 243 7.03 1.84 6.57
CA ILE A 243 6.79 0.90 5.47
C ILE A 243 7.03 1.59 4.12
N LEU A 244 6.41 2.75 3.89
CA LEU A 244 6.55 3.51 2.65
C LEU A 244 7.54 4.67 2.82
N LYS A 245 8.83 4.35 2.63
CA LYS A 245 9.95 5.28 2.89
C LYS A 245 9.80 6.62 2.18
N ARG A 246 9.36 6.66 0.91
CA ARG A 246 9.22 7.92 0.16
C ARG A 246 8.24 8.92 0.81
N LYS A 247 7.14 8.44 1.43
CA LYS A 247 6.19 9.30 2.15
C LYS A 247 6.77 9.78 3.48
N TYR A 248 7.48 8.89 4.18
CA TYR A 248 8.21 9.26 5.38
C TYR A 248 9.28 10.33 5.11
N ASP A 249 10.14 10.16 4.09
CA ASP A 249 11.19 11.11 3.72
C ASP A 249 10.57 12.48 3.37
N LYS A 250 9.43 12.48 2.66
CA LYS A 250 8.68 13.69 2.34
C LYS A 250 8.12 14.37 3.60
N ALA A 251 7.61 13.60 4.56
CA ALA A 251 7.14 14.11 5.84
C ALA A 251 8.28 14.72 6.66
N LYS A 252 9.44 14.04 6.71
CA LYS A 252 10.65 14.53 7.37
C LYS A 252 11.15 15.84 6.77
N ALA A 253 11.20 15.94 5.43
CA ALA A 253 11.58 17.17 4.75
C ALA A 253 10.62 18.34 5.08
N LEU A 254 9.30 18.09 5.13
CA LEU A 254 8.34 19.12 5.51
C LEU A 254 8.49 19.56 6.98
N ARG A 255 8.77 18.65 7.91
CA ARG A 255 9.03 19.00 9.33
C ARG A 255 10.21 19.97 9.45
N LEU A 256 11.31 19.72 8.73
CA LEU A 256 12.46 20.62 8.68
C LEU A 256 12.06 22.02 8.14
N GLU A 257 11.33 22.09 7.04
CA GLU A 257 10.82 23.33 6.47
C GLU A 257 9.88 24.09 7.42
N LEU A 258 9.12 23.37 8.22
CA LEU A 258 8.24 23.96 9.23
C LEU A 258 8.97 24.36 10.51
N GLY A 259 10.28 24.06 10.66
CA GLY A 259 11.09 24.45 11.80
C GLY A 259 10.83 23.62 13.08
N GLU A 260 10.40 22.38 12.96
CA GLU A 260 10.16 21.50 14.12
C GLU A 260 11.47 21.12 14.85
N PHE A 261 12.58 21.05 14.12
CA PHE A 261 13.87 20.60 14.64
C PHE A 261 14.86 21.73 14.97
N GLY A 262 14.40 22.99 15.05
CA GLY A 262 15.21 24.11 15.55
C GLY A 262 16.34 24.61 14.64
N GLU A 263 16.69 23.92 13.58
CA GLU A 263 17.71 24.32 12.62
C GLU A 263 17.10 24.55 11.23
N ARG A 264 17.21 25.78 10.72
CA ARG A 264 16.98 26.03 9.30
C ARG A 264 18.20 25.49 8.54
N PRO A 265 18.03 24.70 7.47
CA PRO A 265 19.16 24.41 6.59
C PRO A 265 19.73 25.70 6.05
N ALA A 266 21.03 25.88 6.21
CA ALA A 266 21.73 27.16 5.99
C ALA A 266 21.91 27.53 4.49
N THR A 267 21.49 26.70 3.52
CA THR A 267 21.68 27.02 2.09
C THR A 267 20.57 26.49 1.16
N PRO A 268 20.26 27.22 0.07
CA PRO A 268 19.30 26.80 -0.95
C PRO A 268 19.72 25.58 -1.79
N SER A 269 20.98 25.13 -1.68
CA SER A 269 21.56 24.10 -2.55
C SER A 269 21.06 22.67 -2.25
N GLU A 270 20.69 22.36 -1.02
CA GLU A 270 20.19 21.02 -0.69
C GLU A 270 18.71 20.82 -1.03
N ALA A 271 17.92 21.90 -1.01
CA ALA A 271 16.53 21.86 -1.46
C ALA A 271 16.40 21.65 -2.98
N SER A 272 17.40 22.07 -3.77
CA SER A 272 17.40 21.94 -5.23
C SER A 272 17.59 20.50 -5.73
N ILE A 273 18.28 19.66 -4.97
CA ILE A 273 18.51 18.25 -5.32
C ILE A 273 17.21 17.42 -5.27
N PHE A 274 16.28 17.80 -4.41
CA PHE A 274 14.97 17.12 -4.32
C PHE A 274 13.95 17.60 -5.37
N ASN A 275 14.06 18.86 -5.84
CA ASN A 275 13.17 19.40 -6.88
C ASN A 275 13.50 18.87 -8.29
N ILE A 276 14.75 18.53 -8.59
CA ILE A 276 15.19 18.04 -9.91
C ILE A 276 14.50 16.71 -10.26
N LYS A 277 14.23 15.84 -9.28
CA LYS A 277 13.53 14.55 -9.54
C LYS A 277 12.02 14.67 -9.73
N VAL A 278 11.42 15.81 -9.42
CA VAL A 278 9.98 16.06 -9.61
C VAL A 278 9.71 16.69 -10.97
N GLU A 279 10.64 17.53 -11.48
CA GLU A 279 10.48 18.18 -12.77
C GLU A 279 10.70 17.24 -13.97
N GLU A 280 11.58 16.24 -13.87
CA GLU A 280 11.76 15.23 -14.94
C GLU A 280 10.54 14.34 -15.21
N ARG A 281 9.51 14.36 -14.34
CA ARG A 281 8.24 13.64 -14.57
C ARG A 281 7.14 14.47 -15.22
N VAL A 282 7.28 15.78 -15.34
CA VAL A 282 6.26 16.68 -15.91
C VAL A 282 6.54 16.94 -17.40
N GLU A 283 7.77 16.89 -17.86
CA GLU A 283 8.13 17.16 -19.26
C GLU A 283 7.94 15.98 -20.22
N THR A 284 7.60 14.78 -19.75
CA THR A 284 7.31 13.63 -20.61
C THR A 284 5.82 13.45 -20.93
N ASN A 285 4.95 14.42 -20.61
CA ASN A 285 3.50 14.41 -20.89
C ASN A 285 3.03 15.61 -21.75
N SER A 286 3.85 16.02 -22.70
CA SER A 286 3.44 16.96 -23.77
C SER A 286 3.33 16.20 -25.09
#